data_28e02662ee30579ddba27a3dcbd90077
#
_entry.id   28e02662ee30579ddba27a3dcbd90077
#
_cell.length_a   1.000
_cell.length_b   1.000
_cell.length_c   1.000
_cell.angle_alpha   90.00
_cell.angle_beta   90.00
_cell.angle_gamma   90.00
#
_symmetry.space_group_name_H-M   'P 1'
#
loop_
_entity.id
_entity.type
_entity.pdbx_description
1 polymer ?
#
loop_
_entity_poly.entity_id
_entity_poly.type
_entity_poly.pdbx_seq_one_letter_code
_entity_poly.pdbx_strand_id
1 'polypeptide(L)' 'EINVIIGHINKKINSIDIKDYNQLQKLKASLYRKGFRLDDINKALDMVYDTNEY' A
#
# COMPACT_ATOMS: atom_id res chain seq x y z
N GLU A 1 8.22 4.75 -8.44
CA GLU A 1 9.09 3.62 -8.20
C GLU A 1 8.66 2.87 -6.95
N ILE A 2 8.76 1.55 -7.01
CA ILE A 2 8.14 0.72 -5.98
C ILE A 2 8.77 0.92 -4.60
N ASN A 3 10.07 1.11 -4.54
CA ASN A 3 10.73 1.30 -3.24
C ASN A 3 10.22 2.55 -2.52
N VAL A 4 9.94 3.59 -3.26
CA VAL A 4 9.39 4.80 -2.66
C VAL A 4 8.00 4.53 -2.12
N ILE A 5 7.20 3.80 -2.88
CA ILE A 5 5.85 3.48 -2.46
C ILE A 5 5.88 2.63 -1.20
N ILE A 6 6.77 1.65 -1.16
CA ILE A 6 6.92 0.79 0.01
C ILE A 6 7.26 1.63 1.24
N GLY A 7 8.11 2.62 1.08
CA GLY A 7 8.45 3.52 2.18
C GLY A 7 7.22 4.24 2.71
N HIS A 8 6.38 4.72 1.82
CA HIS A 8 5.14 5.39 2.25
C HIS A 8 4.22 4.43 2.96
N ILE A 9 4.10 3.21 2.45
CA ILE A 9 3.24 2.23 3.06
C ILE A 9 3.73 1.89 4.46
N ASN A 10 5.03 1.70 4.62
CA ASN A 10 5.60 1.34 5.91
C ASN A 10 5.35 2.42 6.96
N LYS A 11 5.32 3.66 6.55
CA LYS A 11 5.04 4.73 7.49
C LYS A 11 3.61 4.67 8.01
N LYS A 12 2.71 4.12 7.24
CA LYS A 12 1.30 4.08 7.60
C LYS A 12 0.83 2.73 8.11
N ILE A 13 1.68 1.73 8.01
CA ILE A 13 1.25 0.37 8.30
C ILE A 13 0.81 0.20 9.74
N ASN A 14 1.35 1.01 10.64
CA ASN A 14 0.99 0.92 12.04
C ASN A 14 -0.26 1.71 12.39
N SER A 15 -0.69 2.58 11.50
CA SER A 15 -1.85 3.42 11.78
C SER A 15 -3.07 3.02 10.99
N ILE A 16 -2.97 2.00 10.15
CA ILE A 16 -4.13 1.51 9.42
C ILE A 16 -4.27 0.02 9.67
N ASP A 17 -5.50 -0.44 9.55
CA ASP A 17 -5.80 -1.85 9.68
C ASP A 17 -5.97 -2.41 8.28
N ILE A 18 -5.05 -3.24 7.84
CA ILE A 18 -5.11 -3.77 6.50
C ILE A 18 -6.35 -4.62 6.28
N LYS A 19 -6.92 -5.15 7.35
CA LYS A 19 -8.14 -5.93 7.23
C LYS A 19 -9.35 -5.06 7.01
N ASP A 20 -9.22 -3.77 7.26
CA ASP A 20 -10.31 -2.84 7.03
C ASP A 20 -10.24 -2.36 5.59
N TYR A 21 -11.14 -2.85 4.77
CA TYR A 21 -11.14 -2.52 3.35
C TYR A 21 -11.17 -1.01 3.12
N ASN A 22 -11.93 -0.29 3.93
CA ASN A 22 -12.05 1.15 3.77
C ASN A 22 -10.71 1.85 4.00
N GLN A 23 -9.98 1.43 5.01
CA GLN A 23 -8.68 2.04 5.29
C GLN A 23 -7.68 1.71 4.19
N LEU A 24 -7.73 0.48 3.71
CA LEU A 24 -6.84 0.09 2.62
C LEU A 24 -7.13 0.91 1.37
N GLN A 25 -8.40 1.14 1.06
CA GLN A 25 -8.76 1.94 -0.09
C GLN A 25 -8.28 3.38 0.06
N LYS A 26 -8.38 3.92 1.25
CA LYS A 26 -7.89 5.27 1.50
C LYS A 26 -6.38 5.36 1.29
N LEU A 27 -5.66 4.34 1.72
CA LEU A 27 -4.22 4.32 1.51
C LEU A 27 -3.89 4.29 0.01
N LYS A 28 -4.56 3.43 -0.72
CA LYS A 28 -4.35 3.35 -2.17
C LYS A 28 -4.66 4.68 -2.84
N ALA A 29 -5.76 5.30 -2.47
CA ALA A 29 -6.15 6.58 -3.05
C ALA A 29 -5.11 7.65 -2.75
N SER A 30 -4.62 7.66 -1.53
CA SER A 30 -3.60 8.62 -1.13
C SER A 30 -2.35 8.49 -2.00
N LEU A 31 -1.91 7.26 -2.21
CA LEU A 31 -0.72 7.01 -3.02
C LEU A 31 -0.97 7.38 -4.49
N TYR A 32 -2.15 7.06 -4.97
CA TYR A 32 -2.49 7.39 -6.35
C TYR A 32 -2.48 8.92 -6.55
N ARG A 33 -2.97 9.66 -5.58
CA ARG A 33 -3.00 11.11 -5.67
C ARG A 33 -1.60 11.71 -5.62
N LYS A 34 -0.65 11.00 -5.07
CA LYS A 34 0.75 11.45 -5.07
C LYS A 34 1.40 11.27 -6.44
N GLY A 35 0.74 10.59 -7.35
CA GLY A 35 1.26 10.42 -8.69
C GLY A 35 1.79 9.03 -8.97
N PHE A 36 1.66 8.10 -8.04
CA PHE A 36 2.10 6.73 -8.29
C PHE A 36 1.09 5.99 -9.15
N ARG A 37 1.58 5.05 -9.92
CA ARG A 37 0.70 4.26 -10.78
C ARG A 37 0.02 3.18 -9.95
N LEU A 38 -1.21 2.89 -10.32
CA LEU A 38 -2.00 1.91 -9.58
C LEU A 38 -1.33 0.54 -9.57
N ASP A 39 -0.75 0.14 -10.70
CA ASP A 39 -0.05 -1.14 -10.77
C ASP A 39 1.10 -1.19 -9.78
N ASP A 40 1.84 -0.10 -9.67
CA ASP A 40 2.97 -0.05 -8.74
C ASP A 40 2.48 -0.08 -7.31
N ILE A 41 1.39 0.61 -7.03
CA ILE A 41 0.80 0.60 -5.69
C ILE A 41 0.40 -0.81 -5.30
N ASN A 42 -0.25 -1.52 -6.20
CA ASN A 42 -0.66 -2.88 -5.92
C ASN A 42 0.53 -3.81 -5.71
N LYS A 43 1.57 -3.65 -6.51
CA LYS A 43 2.77 -4.46 -6.33
C LYS A 43 3.44 -4.17 -5.00
N ALA A 44 3.51 -2.91 -4.63
CA ALA A 44 4.14 -2.54 -3.37
C ALA A 44 3.36 -3.11 -2.19
N LEU A 45 2.03 -3.07 -2.28
CA LEU A 45 1.21 -3.64 -1.21
C LEU A 45 1.43 -5.14 -1.10
N ASP A 46 1.53 -5.83 -2.21
CA ASP A 46 1.81 -7.26 -2.19
C ASP A 46 3.14 -7.54 -1.52
N MET A 47 4.13 -6.73 -1.79
CA MET A 47 5.45 -6.94 -1.22
C MET A 47 5.49 -6.66 0.28
N VAL A 48 4.74 -5.65 0.72
CA VAL A 48 4.74 -5.28 2.13
C VAL A 48 3.89 -6.25 2.94
N TYR A 49 2.76 -6.63 2.40
CA TYR A 49 1.82 -7.49 3.11
C TYR A 49 1.87 -8.91 2.63
N ASP A 50 2.96 -9.36 2.20
CA ASP A 50 3.15 -10.68 1.66
C ASP A 50 2.28 -11.70 2.35
N THR A 51 1.12 -11.97 1.78
CA THR A 51 0.17 -12.85 2.40
C THR A 51 -0.04 -14.11 1.60
N ASN A 52 0.80 -14.33 0.66
CA ASN A 52 0.56 -15.41 -0.26
C ASN A 52 1.17 -16.71 0.20
N GLU A 53 1.72 -16.72 1.35
CA GLU A 53 2.23 -17.98 1.80
C GLU A 53 1.07 -18.84 2.19
N TYR A 54 1.19 -20.03 2.13
CA TYR A 54 0.15 -20.95 2.51
C TYR A 54 0.70 -22.34 2.48
#